data_c07693c86d7cc477cc3522f6844c7377
#
_entry.id   c07693c86d7cc477cc3522f6844c7377
#
_cell.length_a   1.000
_cell.length_b   1.000
_cell.length_c   1.000
_cell.angle_alpha   90.00
_cell.angle_beta   90.00
_cell.angle_gamma   90.00
#
_symmetry.space_group_name_H-M   'P 1'
#
loop_
_entity.id
_entity.type
_entity.pdbx_description
1 polymer ?
#
loop_
_entity_poly.entity_id
_entity_poly.type
_entity_poly.pdbx_seq_one_letter_code
_entity_poly.pdbx_strand_id
1 'polypeptide(L)'
;YAAATGKLKLSAPASDYLPALGGGKFDHISILNLGTYTAGGLPLQFPPEADNNQHMISYFQQWKPDFAPGTQRLYSNPCLGLFGYLTAQSLKQPIDQAMEKNLLPKLGLKHTFVKVPPSQMSLYAQGYGKDGKPVRVGPGAMDSEAYGIKTSASDLLRYVQANMNPAKLESAVQRAVSITHTGYYTVDGMTQGLG
;
A
#
# COMPACT_ATOMS: atom_id res chain seq x y z
N TYR A 1 -5.86 -4.23 -7.84
CA TYR A 1 -6.37 -3.75 -9.13
C TYR A 1 -5.29 -3.81 -10.21
N ALA A 2 -4.08 -3.26 -9.99
CA ALA A 2 -2.98 -3.28 -10.95
C ALA A 2 -2.62 -4.71 -11.39
N ALA A 3 -2.58 -5.68 -10.46
CA ALA A 3 -2.38 -7.09 -10.77
C ALA A 3 -3.55 -7.68 -11.58
N ALA A 4 -4.79 -7.38 -11.21
CA ALA A 4 -5.99 -7.84 -11.90
C ALA A 4 -6.12 -7.32 -13.35
N THR A 5 -5.47 -6.19 -13.64
CA THR A 5 -5.41 -5.58 -14.99
C THR A 5 -4.12 -5.87 -15.75
N GLY A 6 -3.25 -6.74 -15.22
CA GLY A 6 -2.00 -7.14 -15.86
C GLY A 6 -0.90 -6.07 -15.89
N LYS A 7 -1.05 -5.00 -15.10
CA LYS A 7 -0.06 -3.92 -15.01
C LYS A 7 1.05 -4.22 -13.99
N LEU A 8 0.76 -5.08 -13.01
CA LEU A 8 1.68 -5.51 -11.97
C LEU A 8 1.67 -7.04 -11.88
N LYS A 9 2.84 -7.65 -11.77
CA LYS A 9 2.98 -9.09 -11.54
C LYS A 9 3.48 -9.34 -10.12
N LEU A 10 2.67 -9.97 -9.28
CA LEU A 10 3.00 -10.18 -7.86
C LEU A 10 4.28 -10.99 -7.64
N SER A 11 4.59 -11.93 -8.53
CA SER A 11 5.81 -12.74 -8.47
C SER A 11 7.05 -12.08 -9.08
N ALA A 12 6.92 -10.90 -9.68
CA ALA A 12 8.06 -10.19 -10.26
C ALA A 12 8.93 -9.56 -9.16
N PRO A 13 10.24 -9.45 -9.38
CA PRO A 13 11.14 -8.67 -8.52
C PRO A 13 10.68 -7.22 -8.38
N ALA A 14 10.94 -6.63 -7.22
CA ALA A 14 10.65 -5.21 -6.98
C ALA A 14 11.48 -4.30 -7.91
N SER A 15 12.69 -4.71 -8.24
CA SER A 15 13.60 -4.01 -9.17
C SER A 15 13.05 -3.89 -10.60
N ASP A 16 12.16 -4.78 -11.05
CA ASP A 16 11.51 -4.67 -12.36
C ASP A 16 10.66 -3.39 -12.49
N TYR A 17 10.12 -2.90 -11.38
CA TYR A 17 9.28 -1.70 -11.32
C TYR A 17 10.03 -0.45 -10.85
N LEU A 18 11.20 -0.61 -10.27
CA LEU A 18 12.09 0.47 -9.86
C LEU A 18 13.55 0.07 -10.11
N PRO A 19 14.09 0.33 -11.32
CA PRO A 19 15.46 -0.07 -11.70
C PRO A 19 16.54 0.45 -10.75
N ALA A 20 16.29 1.57 -10.04
CA ALA A 20 17.20 2.10 -9.03
C ALA A 20 17.47 1.12 -7.86
N LEU A 21 16.63 0.11 -7.67
CA LEU A 21 16.81 -0.96 -6.67
C LEU A 21 17.48 -2.21 -7.25
N GLY A 22 17.78 -2.24 -8.55
CA GLY A 22 18.39 -3.38 -9.25
C GLY A 22 19.85 -3.59 -8.92
N GLY A 23 20.35 -4.77 -9.26
CA GLY A 23 21.72 -5.18 -8.98
C GLY A 23 21.98 -5.62 -7.53
N GLY A 24 20.92 -5.98 -6.80
CA GLY A 24 21.05 -6.38 -5.41
C GLY A 24 19.87 -7.18 -4.86
N LYS A 25 19.57 -6.99 -3.58
CA LYS A 25 18.57 -7.76 -2.83
C LYS A 25 17.15 -7.67 -3.40
N PHE A 26 16.78 -6.53 -3.99
CA PHE A 26 15.44 -6.33 -4.57
C PHE A 26 15.23 -7.07 -5.90
N ASP A 27 16.26 -7.68 -6.47
CA ASP A 27 16.15 -8.64 -7.57
C ASP A 27 15.59 -10.00 -7.09
N HIS A 28 15.61 -10.22 -5.76
CA HIS A 28 15.13 -11.45 -5.10
C HIS A 28 13.93 -11.20 -4.19
N ILE A 29 13.54 -9.95 -3.95
CA ILE A 29 12.35 -9.56 -3.19
C ILE A 29 11.24 -9.29 -4.20
N SER A 30 10.20 -10.13 -4.19
CA SER A 30 9.06 -9.97 -5.09
C SER A 30 8.08 -8.88 -4.60
N ILE A 31 7.24 -8.40 -5.49
CA ILE A 31 6.09 -7.55 -5.14
C ILE A 31 5.22 -8.24 -4.08
N LEU A 32 5.04 -9.57 -4.18
CA LEU A 32 4.30 -10.34 -3.20
C LEU A 32 4.93 -10.29 -1.81
N ASN A 33 6.26 -10.40 -1.72
CA ASN A 33 6.95 -10.30 -0.44
C ASN A 33 6.72 -8.95 0.26
N LEU A 34 6.63 -7.87 -0.52
CA LEU A 34 6.28 -6.55 0.02
C LEU A 34 4.83 -6.54 0.51
N GLY A 35 3.88 -7.02 -0.29
CA GLY A 35 2.45 -7.06 0.05
C GLY A 35 2.07 -8.04 1.16
N THR A 36 2.97 -8.94 1.56
CA THR A 36 2.78 -9.90 2.67
C THR A 36 3.69 -9.65 3.86
N TYR A 37 4.45 -8.55 3.85
CA TYR A 37 5.44 -8.20 4.90
C TYR A 37 6.53 -9.25 5.10
N THR A 38 6.89 -9.97 4.04
CA THR A 38 7.91 -11.03 4.09
C THR A 38 9.17 -10.65 3.30
N ALA A 39 9.46 -9.35 3.19
CA ALA A 39 10.59 -8.85 2.39
C ALA A 39 11.97 -9.12 3.01
N GLY A 40 12.05 -9.48 4.30
CA GLY A 40 13.32 -9.80 4.97
C GLY A 40 13.66 -8.91 6.17
N GLY A 41 12.66 -8.28 6.83
CA GLY A 41 12.89 -7.55 8.08
C GLY A 41 12.98 -6.03 7.93
N LEU A 42 12.25 -5.42 6.99
CA LEU A 42 12.09 -3.96 6.98
C LEU A 42 11.47 -3.48 8.30
N PRO A 43 11.87 -2.30 8.83
CA PRO A 43 11.44 -1.82 10.14
C PRO A 43 9.95 -1.48 10.17
N LEU A 44 9.40 -1.36 11.39
CA LEU A 44 7.98 -0.97 11.57
C LEU A 44 7.68 0.41 10.98
N GLN A 45 8.53 1.40 11.22
CA GLN A 45 8.32 2.78 10.82
C GLN A 45 9.33 3.22 9.77
N PHE A 46 8.95 4.23 9.00
CA PHE A 46 9.86 4.90 8.09
C PHE A 46 11.01 5.54 8.88
N PRO A 47 12.25 5.45 8.39
CA PRO A 47 13.37 6.11 9.05
C PRO A 47 13.19 7.64 8.97
N PRO A 48 13.42 8.37 10.08
CA PRO A 48 13.18 9.82 10.14
C PRO A 48 13.96 10.64 9.11
N GLU A 49 15.13 10.15 8.72
CA GLU A 49 16.01 10.77 7.73
C GLU A 49 15.53 10.59 6.28
N ALA A 50 14.60 9.66 6.04
CA ALA A 50 14.04 9.40 4.71
C ALA A 50 12.76 10.21 4.49
N ASP A 51 12.89 11.52 4.48
CA ASP A 51 11.80 12.51 4.44
C ASP A 51 11.22 12.76 3.03
N ASN A 52 11.82 12.16 2.00
CA ASN A 52 11.36 12.24 0.62
C ASN A 52 11.64 10.92 -0.13
N ASN A 53 11.04 10.76 -1.31
CA ASN A 53 11.15 9.53 -2.08
C ASN A 53 12.60 9.19 -2.48
N GLN A 54 13.45 10.18 -2.73
CA GLN A 54 14.84 9.94 -3.07
C GLN A 54 15.61 9.38 -1.86
N HIS A 55 15.40 9.93 -0.67
CA HIS A 55 16.01 9.43 0.57
C HIS A 55 15.48 8.04 0.90
N MET A 56 14.18 7.75 0.68
CA MET A 56 13.63 6.40 0.83
C MET A 56 14.26 5.39 -0.12
N ILE A 57 14.47 5.75 -1.39
CA ILE A 57 15.15 4.87 -2.35
C ILE A 57 16.59 4.60 -1.89
N SER A 58 17.31 5.63 -1.45
CA SER A 58 18.68 5.49 -0.92
C SER A 58 18.71 4.60 0.34
N TYR A 59 17.74 4.75 1.22
CA TYR A 59 17.57 3.86 2.37
C TYR A 59 17.38 2.40 1.92
N PHE A 60 16.48 2.10 1.01
CA PHE A 60 16.28 0.75 0.50
C PHE A 60 17.54 0.19 -0.17
N GLN A 61 18.30 0.99 -0.88
CA GLN A 61 19.57 0.56 -1.48
C GLN A 61 20.61 0.12 -0.42
N GLN A 62 20.64 0.81 0.72
CA GLN A 62 21.59 0.55 1.80
C GLN A 62 21.11 -0.52 2.80
N TRP A 63 19.78 -0.66 2.97
CA TRP A 63 19.18 -1.63 3.88
C TRP A 63 19.66 -3.06 3.59
N LYS A 64 19.87 -3.85 4.65
CA LYS A 64 20.26 -5.27 4.55
C LYS A 64 19.16 -6.13 5.18
N PRO A 65 18.70 -7.18 4.47
CA PRO A 65 17.76 -8.13 5.06
C PRO A 65 18.35 -8.88 6.24
N ASP A 66 17.56 -9.04 7.30
CA ASP A 66 17.91 -9.88 8.47
C ASP A 66 17.67 -11.36 8.21
N PHE A 67 16.77 -11.67 7.25
CA PHE A 67 16.40 -13.04 6.86
C PHE A 67 15.99 -13.11 5.39
N ALA A 68 15.96 -14.33 4.87
CA ALA A 68 15.59 -14.54 3.46
C ALA A 68 14.13 -14.11 3.16
N PRO A 69 13.86 -13.49 2.01
CA PRO A 69 12.50 -13.15 1.62
C PRO A 69 11.57 -14.37 1.61
N GLY A 70 10.35 -14.19 2.08
CA GLY A 70 9.34 -15.24 2.15
C GLY A 70 9.43 -16.17 3.38
N THR A 71 10.45 -16.03 4.25
CA THR A 71 10.64 -16.95 5.38
C THR A 71 9.99 -16.48 6.67
N GLN A 72 9.95 -15.18 6.90
CA GLN A 72 9.39 -14.60 8.12
C GLN A 72 8.54 -13.38 7.78
N ARG A 73 7.46 -13.19 8.54
CA ARG A 73 6.58 -12.03 8.45
C ARG A 73 6.93 -11.02 9.54
N LEU A 74 7.22 -9.80 9.15
CA LEU A 74 7.41 -8.68 10.05
C LEU A 74 6.63 -7.46 9.52
N TYR A 75 5.61 -7.03 10.26
CA TYR A 75 4.80 -5.87 9.86
C TYR A 75 5.68 -4.63 9.71
N SER A 76 5.49 -3.91 8.59
CA SER A 76 6.37 -2.81 8.19
C SER A 76 5.64 -1.80 7.32
N ASN A 77 5.60 -0.53 7.75
CA ASN A 77 5.08 0.58 6.92
C ASN A 77 5.97 0.83 5.69
N PRO A 78 7.33 0.84 5.78
CA PRO A 78 8.19 0.90 4.60
C PRO A 78 7.94 -0.22 3.58
N CYS A 79 7.63 -1.42 4.04
CA CYS A 79 7.32 -2.56 3.17
C CYS A 79 6.06 -2.26 2.33
N LEU A 80 4.99 -1.83 2.98
CA LEU A 80 3.72 -1.50 2.32
C LEU A 80 3.82 -0.20 1.51
N GLY A 81 4.58 0.78 2.00
CA GLY A 81 4.86 2.02 1.27
C GLY A 81 5.56 1.74 -0.06
N LEU A 82 6.61 0.92 -0.04
CA LEU A 82 7.29 0.51 -1.28
C LEU A 82 6.35 -0.30 -2.19
N PHE A 83 5.56 -1.23 -1.65
CA PHE A 83 4.55 -1.96 -2.42
C PHE A 83 3.58 -1.03 -3.15
N GLY A 84 3.05 -0.03 -2.46
CA GLY A 84 2.15 0.98 -3.05
C GLY A 84 2.86 1.87 -4.07
N TYR A 85 4.08 2.31 -3.78
CA TYR A 85 4.90 3.11 -4.70
C TYR A 85 5.18 2.38 -6.01
N LEU A 86 5.62 1.10 -5.95
CA LEU A 86 5.86 0.28 -7.14
C LEU A 86 4.55 0.00 -7.91
N THR A 87 3.43 -0.13 -7.20
CA THR A 87 2.11 -0.24 -7.82
C THR A 87 1.77 1.03 -8.61
N ALA A 88 2.00 2.21 -8.03
CA ALA A 88 1.80 3.50 -8.70
C ALA A 88 2.70 3.64 -9.95
N GLN A 89 3.98 3.22 -9.85
CA GLN A 89 4.89 3.18 -10.99
C GLN A 89 4.37 2.26 -12.11
N SER A 90 3.87 1.08 -11.77
CA SER A 90 3.30 0.13 -12.75
C SER A 90 2.08 0.69 -13.49
N LEU A 91 1.32 1.56 -12.83
CA LEU A 91 0.16 2.27 -13.39
C LEU A 91 0.54 3.57 -14.10
N LYS A 92 1.81 4.01 -14.01
CA LYS A 92 2.34 5.27 -14.55
C LYS A 92 1.56 6.51 -14.08
N GLN A 93 1.15 6.52 -12.83
CA GLN A 93 0.43 7.64 -12.21
C GLN A 93 0.65 7.65 -10.70
N PRO A 94 0.59 8.83 -10.04
CA PRO A 94 0.68 8.93 -8.58
C PRO A 94 -0.41 8.12 -7.88
N ILE A 95 -0.14 7.66 -6.65
CA ILE A 95 -1.04 6.79 -5.89
C ILE A 95 -2.40 7.44 -5.62
N ASP A 96 -2.42 8.74 -5.30
CA ASP A 96 -3.66 9.50 -5.09
C ASP A 96 -4.56 9.45 -6.34
N GLN A 97 -3.98 9.67 -7.53
CA GLN A 97 -4.72 9.58 -8.78
C GLN A 97 -5.17 8.14 -9.10
N ALA A 98 -4.29 7.16 -8.89
CA ALA A 98 -4.61 5.75 -9.10
C ALA A 98 -5.80 5.31 -8.22
N MET A 99 -5.82 5.76 -6.98
CA MET A 99 -6.91 5.47 -6.04
C MET A 99 -8.16 6.28 -6.38
N GLU A 100 -8.07 7.60 -6.39
CA GLU A 100 -9.23 8.51 -6.43
C GLU A 100 -9.91 8.56 -7.79
N LYS A 101 -9.17 8.36 -8.90
CA LYS A 101 -9.77 8.37 -10.24
C LYS A 101 -10.12 6.98 -10.76
N ASN A 102 -9.37 5.94 -10.38
CA ASN A 102 -9.51 4.64 -11.00
C ASN A 102 -10.15 3.58 -10.11
N LEU A 103 -9.88 3.55 -8.80
CA LEU A 103 -10.34 2.46 -7.94
C LEU A 103 -11.53 2.85 -7.06
N LEU A 104 -11.42 3.94 -6.29
CA LEU A 104 -12.45 4.31 -5.31
C LEU A 104 -13.83 4.55 -5.94
N PRO A 105 -13.96 5.20 -7.12
CA PRO A 105 -15.25 5.35 -7.79
C PRO A 105 -15.90 4.01 -8.18
N LYS A 106 -15.10 3.02 -8.58
CA LYS A 106 -15.56 1.68 -8.96
C LYS A 106 -16.08 0.86 -7.77
N LEU A 107 -15.68 1.24 -6.56
CA LEU A 107 -16.18 0.71 -5.29
C LEU A 107 -17.33 1.56 -4.72
N GLY A 108 -17.71 2.66 -5.38
CA GLY A 108 -18.75 3.58 -4.93
C GLY A 108 -18.36 4.42 -3.70
N LEU A 109 -17.07 4.61 -3.44
CA LEU A 109 -16.53 5.33 -2.30
C LEU A 109 -16.37 6.81 -2.65
N LYS A 110 -17.30 7.64 -2.19
CA LYS A 110 -17.41 9.07 -2.55
C LYS A 110 -16.76 10.01 -1.53
N HIS A 111 -16.54 9.53 -0.31
CA HIS A 111 -15.94 10.26 0.81
C HIS A 111 -14.69 9.53 1.34
N THR A 112 -13.91 9.00 0.40
CA THR A 112 -12.65 8.32 0.66
C THR A 112 -11.57 8.95 -0.19
N PHE A 113 -10.48 9.38 0.45
CA PHE A 113 -9.42 10.16 -0.20
C PHE A 113 -8.04 9.75 0.31
N VAL A 114 -7.06 9.79 -0.56
CA VAL A 114 -5.64 9.88 -0.18
C VAL A 114 -5.35 11.33 0.21
N LYS A 115 -5.81 12.29 -0.62
CA LYS A 115 -5.67 13.72 -0.39
C LYS A 115 -7.05 14.37 -0.28
N VAL A 116 -7.48 14.71 0.93
CA VAL A 116 -8.78 15.35 1.15
C VAL A 116 -8.84 16.68 0.38
N PRO A 117 -9.82 16.85 -0.54
CA PRO A 117 -9.92 18.09 -1.32
C PRO A 117 -10.39 19.26 -0.44
N PRO A 118 -10.04 20.52 -0.80
CA PRO A 118 -10.43 21.70 -0.02
C PRO A 118 -11.93 21.78 0.29
N SER A 119 -12.78 21.37 -0.63
CA SER A 119 -14.25 21.36 -0.47
C SER A 119 -14.75 20.37 0.59
N GLN A 120 -13.94 19.40 1.00
CA GLN A 120 -14.28 18.38 2.00
C GLN A 120 -13.54 18.58 3.33
N MET A 121 -12.69 19.60 3.43
CA MET A 121 -11.85 19.83 4.63
C MET A 121 -12.67 20.10 5.90
N SER A 122 -13.84 20.70 5.79
CA SER A 122 -14.76 20.93 6.93
C SER A 122 -15.32 19.63 7.54
N LEU A 123 -15.33 18.55 6.76
CA LEU A 123 -15.77 17.21 7.20
C LEU A 123 -14.62 16.33 7.68
N TYR A 124 -13.38 16.79 7.51
CA TYR A 124 -12.20 16.02 7.92
C TYR A 124 -11.96 16.22 9.41
N ALA A 125 -12.12 15.15 10.20
CA ALA A 125 -11.96 15.17 11.65
C ALA A 125 -10.59 15.73 12.06
N GLN A 126 -10.57 16.59 13.07
CA GLN A 126 -9.36 17.14 13.66
C GLN A 126 -8.82 16.17 14.71
N GLY A 127 -7.56 15.74 14.57
CA GLY A 127 -6.84 15.04 15.60
C GLY A 127 -6.23 15.99 16.62
N TYR A 128 -5.97 15.48 17.83
CA TYR A 128 -5.34 16.24 18.92
C TYR A 128 -4.22 15.43 19.57
N GLY A 129 -3.11 16.09 19.85
CA GLY A 129 -2.02 15.51 20.61
C GLY A 129 -2.37 15.34 22.09
N LYS A 130 -1.51 14.67 22.85
CA LYS A 130 -1.66 14.51 24.31
C LYS A 130 -1.68 15.84 25.06
N ASP A 131 -1.11 16.89 24.50
CA ASP A 131 -1.08 18.26 25.01
C ASP A 131 -2.32 19.07 24.60
N GLY A 132 -3.32 18.45 23.96
CA GLY A 132 -4.55 19.10 23.50
C GLY A 132 -4.38 19.94 22.23
N LYS A 133 -3.19 20.04 21.67
CA LYS A 133 -2.98 20.81 20.43
C LYS A 133 -3.48 20.06 19.21
N PRO A 134 -4.06 20.77 18.24
CA PRO A 134 -4.49 20.15 16.99
C PRO A 134 -3.30 19.55 16.23
N VAL A 135 -3.44 18.34 15.76
CA VAL A 135 -2.44 17.62 14.97
C VAL A 135 -3.08 16.95 13.77
N ARG A 136 -2.37 16.90 12.66
CA ARG A 136 -2.68 16.06 11.51
C ARG A 136 -1.39 15.35 11.10
N VAL A 137 -1.54 14.11 10.66
CA VAL A 137 -0.42 13.39 10.03
C VAL A 137 -0.09 14.13 8.74
N GLY A 138 1.13 14.66 8.67
CA GLY A 138 1.67 15.24 7.44
C GLY A 138 2.06 14.14 6.46
N PRO A 139 2.02 14.41 5.15
CA PRO A 139 2.51 13.45 4.16
C PRO A 139 4.04 13.36 4.28
N GLY A 140 4.54 12.15 4.51
CA GLY A 140 5.95 11.78 4.39
C GLY A 140 6.23 11.03 3.09
N ALA A 141 7.45 10.55 2.93
CA ALA A 141 7.82 9.74 1.78
C ALA A 141 7.14 8.36 1.84
N MET A 142 6.43 7.98 0.79
CA MET A 142 5.74 6.68 0.65
C MET A 142 4.74 6.35 1.79
N ASP A 143 4.41 7.29 2.66
CA ASP A 143 3.48 7.07 3.76
C ASP A 143 2.01 7.04 3.28
N SER A 144 1.69 7.82 2.27
CA SER A 144 0.36 7.81 1.64
C SER A 144 0.00 6.45 1.06
N GLU A 145 0.98 5.71 0.60
CA GLU A 145 0.88 4.35 0.11
C GLU A 145 0.67 3.33 1.24
N ALA A 146 1.20 3.61 2.42
CA ALA A 146 1.13 2.70 3.56
C ALA A 146 -0.15 2.91 4.40
N TYR A 147 -0.51 4.17 4.73
CA TYR A 147 -1.62 4.50 5.65
C TYR A 147 -2.32 5.82 5.32
N GLY A 148 -2.20 6.31 4.09
CA GLY A 148 -2.68 7.64 3.68
C GLY A 148 -4.20 7.79 3.51
N ILE A 149 -4.99 6.73 3.60
CA ILE A 149 -6.44 6.78 3.33
C ILE A 149 -7.20 7.47 4.47
N LYS A 150 -8.06 8.43 4.08
CA LYS A 150 -9.07 9.07 4.93
C LYS A 150 -10.43 8.65 4.39
N THR A 151 -11.30 8.14 5.26
CA THR A 151 -12.60 7.61 4.83
C THR A 151 -13.71 7.95 5.81
N SER A 152 -14.95 7.85 5.36
CA SER A 152 -16.14 7.92 6.23
C SER A 152 -16.60 6.51 6.64
N ALA A 153 -17.34 6.40 7.74
CA ALA A 153 -17.93 5.13 8.18
C ALA A 153 -18.85 4.53 7.11
N SER A 154 -19.60 5.37 6.41
CA SER A 154 -20.48 4.91 5.33
C SER A 154 -19.72 4.33 4.13
N ASP A 155 -18.59 4.91 3.77
CA ASP A 155 -17.75 4.37 2.69
C ASP A 155 -17.02 3.10 3.14
N LEU A 156 -16.59 3.03 4.41
CA LEU A 156 -16.00 1.81 4.96
C LEU A 156 -16.99 0.64 4.92
N LEU A 157 -18.27 0.88 5.27
CA LEU A 157 -19.32 -0.13 5.14
C LEU A 157 -19.52 -0.55 3.67
N ARG A 158 -19.50 0.39 2.71
CA ARG A 158 -19.57 0.05 1.28
C ARG A 158 -18.37 -0.79 0.83
N TYR A 159 -17.18 -0.46 1.31
CA TYR A 159 -15.98 -1.25 1.04
C TYR A 159 -16.13 -2.69 1.55
N VAL A 160 -16.60 -2.88 2.78
CA VAL A 160 -16.87 -4.21 3.35
C VAL A 160 -17.92 -4.95 2.51
N GLN A 161 -19.03 -4.29 2.16
CA GLN A 161 -20.07 -4.88 1.32
C GLN A 161 -19.57 -5.28 -0.07
N ALA A 162 -18.70 -4.49 -0.68
CA ALA A 162 -18.07 -4.79 -1.95
C ALA A 162 -17.17 -6.03 -1.87
N ASN A 163 -16.44 -6.19 -0.76
CA ASN A 163 -15.61 -7.37 -0.51
C ASN A 163 -16.45 -8.63 -0.21
N MET A 164 -17.59 -8.49 0.46
CA MET A 164 -18.51 -9.61 0.75
C MET A 164 -19.30 -10.05 -0.50
N ASN A 165 -19.59 -9.14 -1.42
CA ASN A 165 -20.43 -9.39 -2.60
C ASN A 165 -19.76 -8.89 -3.89
N PRO A 166 -18.57 -9.42 -4.26
CA PRO A 166 -17.81 -8.90 -5.39
C PRO A 166 -18.52 -9.09 -6.74
N ALA A 167 -19.48 -10.01 -6.84
CA ALA A 167 -20.21 -10.29 -8.08
C ALA A 167 -20.96 -9.06 -8.66
N LYS A 168 -21.22 -8.03 -7.85
CA LYS A 168 -21.88 -6.79 -8.27
C LYS A 168 -20.90 -5.75 -8.84
N LEU A 169 -19.61 -5.99 -8.75
CA LEU A 169 -18.57 -5.08 -9.21
C LEU A 169 -18.20 -5.36 -10.67
N GLU A 170 -17.53 -4.42 -11.32
CA GLU A 170 -16.95 -4.70 -12.64
C GLU A 170 -15.88 -5.82 -12.56
N SER A 171 -15.69 -6.56 -13.64
CA SER A 171 -14.88 -7.78 -13.66
C SER A 171 -13.42 -7.59 -13.20
N ALA A 172 -12.80 -6.44 -13.48
CA ALA A 172 -11.45 -6.15 -13.04
C ALA A 172 -11.38 -5.93 -11.52
N VAL A 173 -12.41 -5.32 -10.91
CA VAL A 173 -12.49 -5.13 -9.46
C VAL A 173 -12.84 -6.45 -8.76
N GLN A 174 -13.71 -7.27 -9.35
CA GLN A 174 -13.98 -8.63 -8.82
C GLN A 174 -12.67 -9.44 -8.72
N ARG A 175 -11.87 -9.47 -9.78
CA ARG A 175 -10.56 -10.14 -9.75
C ARG A 175 -9.62 -9.52 -8.72
N ALA A 176 -9.63 -8.19 -8.57
CA ALA A 176 -8.81 -7.51 -7.57
C ALA A 176 -9.20 -7.95 -6.15
N VAL A 177 -10.49 -8.01 -5.82
CA VAL A 177 -10.98 -8.53 -4.53
C VAL A 177 -10.54 -9.98 -4.34
N SER A 178 -10.72 -10.85 -5.33
CA SER A 178 -10.27 -12.25 -5.24
C SER A 178 -8.77 -12.37 -4.97
N ILE A 179 -7.94 -11.52 -5.61
CA ILE A 179 -6.50 -11.48 -5.38
C ILE A 179 -6.19 -11.08 -3.93
N THR A 180 -6.88 -10.09 -3.36
CA THR A 180 -6.63 -9.68 -1.96
C THR A 180 -7.06 -10.74 -0.95
N HIS A 181 -8.06 -11.57 -1.26
CA HIS A 181 -8.56 -12.64 -0.40
C HIS A 181 -7.82 -13.98 -0.60
N THR A 182 -6.91 -14.06 -1.57
CA THR A 182 -6.07 -15.26 -1.75
C THR A 182 -5.07 -15.36 -0.59
N GLY A 183 -4.94 -16.55 0.00
CA GLY A 183 -3.93 -16.81 1.03
C GLY A 183 -2.56 -16.99 0.40
N TYR A 184 -1.64 -16.08 0.70
CA TYR A 184 -0.29 -16.07 0.13
C TYR A 184 0.80 -16.51 1.09
N TYR A 185 0.57 -16.36 2.40
CA TYR A 185 1.55 -16.71 3.41
C TYR A 185 0.84 -17.32 4.62
N THR A 186 1.33 -18.45 5.10
CA THR A 186 0.78 -19.13 6.28
C THR A 186 1.85 -19.31 7.33
N VAL A 187 1.56 -18.90 8.56
CA VAL A 187 2.42 -19.07 9.74
C VAL A 187 1.54 -19.37 10.96
N ASP A 188 1.94 -20.34 11.76
CA ASP A 188 1.24 -20.73 13.00
C ASP A 188 -0.29 -20.94 12.82
N GLY A 189 -0.69 -21.53 11.69
CA GLY A 189 -2.09 -21.79 11.36
C GLY A 189 -2.89 -20.57 10.87
N MET A 190 -2.30 -19.39 10.81
CA MET A 190 -2.90 -18.19 10.24
C MET A 190 -2.47 -17.99 8.79
N THR A 191 -3.41 -17.69 7.91
CA THR A 191 -3.15 -17.40 6.51
C THR A 191 -3.41 -15.93 6.22
N GLN A 192 -2.46 -15.27 5.59
CA GLN A 192 -2.52 -13.86 5.22
C GLN A 192 -2.76 -13.68 3.72
N GLY A 193 -3.64 -12.73 3.37
CA GLY A 193 -3.81 -12.19 2.02
C GLY A 193 -2.79 -11.08 1.72
N LEU A 194 -3.15 -10.16 0.80
CA LEU A 194 -2.39 -8.94 0.53
C LEU A 194 -2.81 -7.81 1.48
N GLY A 195 -1.83 -7.16 2.11
CA GLY A 195 -2.01 -6.00 2.99
C GLY A 195 -2.01 -6.28 4.47
#